data_fc01c040969451c2c1f54e8fa6c3d759
#
_entry.id   fc01c040969451c2c1f54e8fa6c3d759
#
_cell.length_a   1.000
_cell.length_b   1.000
_cell.length_c   1.000
_cell.angle_alpha   90.00
_cell.angle_beta   90.00
_cell.angle_gamma   90.00
#
_symmetry.space_group_name_H-M   'P 1'
#
loop_
_entity.id
_entity.type
_entity.pdbx_description
1 polymer ?
#
loop_
_entity_poly.entity_id
_entity_poly.type
_entity_poly.pdbx_seq_one_letter_code
_entity_poly.pdbx_strand_id
1 'polypeptide(L)'
;TKFATKVTIVHRREELRASKIMADRARANPKIAFALGETVDEILGDGRAVTGVRLKHVKTGATRELRVKGVFMGIGHEPNTKLFKGQLDMNEVGYLKVKAPSTYTSVPGVFAAGDVSDPTYRQAVSAAGSGCMAAIDAERWLGEHAAE
;
A
#
# COMPACT_ATOMS: atom_id res chain seq x y z
N THR A 1 10.30 -2.40 -16.37
CA THR A 1 10.87 -2.59 -17.74
C THR A 1 12.35 -2.21 -17.84
N LYS A 2 12.93 -1.46 -16.88
CA LYS A 2 14.38 -1.15 -16.89
C LYS A 2 15.24 -2.40 -16.64
N PHE A 3 14.86 -3.25 -15.71
CA PHE A 3 15.65 -4.40 -15.24
C PHE A 3 15.10 -5.74 -15.71
N ALA A 4 13.86 -5.79 -16.16
CA ALA A 4 13.22 -7.02 -16.64
C ALA A 4 13.17 -7.06 -18.18
N THR A 5 13.31 -8.23 -18.75
CA THR A 5 13.10 -8.50 -20.18
C THR A 5 11.62 -8.46 -20.55
N LYS A 6 10.76 -8.87 -19.62
CA LYS A 6 9.30 -8.86 -19.76
C LYS A 6 8.64 -8.57 -18.42
N VAL A 7 7.59 -7.76 -18.44
CA VAL A 7 6.71 -7.45 -17.30
C VAL A 7 5.29 -7.84 -17.66
N THR A 8 4.61 -8.58 -16.81
CA THR A 8 3.19 -8.90 -17.00
C THR A 8 2.38 -8.16 -15.94
N ILE A 9 1.47 -7.31 -16.37
CA ILE A 9 0.51 -6.62 -15.50
C ILE A 9 -0.70 -7.53 -15.32
N VAL A 10 -0.88 -8.03 -14.10
CA VAL A 10 -2.06 -8.82 -13.72
C VAL A 10 -3.11 -7.87 -13.16
N HIS A 11 -4.32 -7.90 -13.70
CA HIS A 11 -5.40 -7.02 -13.26
C HIS A 11 -6.74 -7.75 -13.26
N ARG A 12 -7.48 -7.67 -12.13
CA ARG A 12 -8.76 -8.37 -11.93
C ARG A 12 -9.90 -7.94 -12.83
N ARG A 13 -9.80 -6.77 -13.46
CA ARG A 13 -10.80 -6.26 -14.41
C ARG A 13 -10.27 -6.37 -15.83
N GLU A 14 -11.20 -6.36 -16.80
CA GLU A 14 -10.86 -6.32 -18.24
C GLU A 14 -10.26 -4.99 -18.66
N GLU A 15 -10.52 -3.92 -17.91
CA GLU A 15 -10.01 -2.58 -18.17
C GLU A 15 -9.11 -2.08 -17.03
N LEU A 16 -8.06 -1.36 -17.41
CA LEU A 16 -7.14 -0.75 -16.46
C LEU A 16 -7.80 0.45 -15.76
N ARG A 17 -7.56 0.57 -14.45
CA ARG A 17 -8.00 1.75 -13.66
C ARG A 17 -7.07 2.96 -13.81
N ALA A 18 -5.94 2.81 -14.47
CA ALA A 18 -4.98 3.87 -14.70
C ALA A 18 -5.58 5.00 -15.56
N SER A 19 -5.03 6.21 -15.47
CA SER A 19 -5.36 7.28 -16.40
C SER A 19 -5.08 6.83 -17.85
N LYS A 20 -5.81 7.40 -18.80
CA LYS A 20 -5.67 7.06 -20.23
C LYS A 20 -4.22 7.12 -20.68
N ILE A 21 -3.51 8.20 -20.33
CA ILE A 21 -2.11 8.41 -20.68
C ILE A 21 -1.22 7.26 -20.17
N MET A 22 -1.41 6.84 -18.92
CA MET A 22 -0.61 5.76 -18.32
C MET A 22 -0.96 4.39 -18.94
N ALA A 23 -2.23 4.14 -19.20
CA ALA A 23 -2.68 2.92 -19.87
C ALA A 23 -2.12 2.82 -21.30
N ASP A 24 -2.16 3.91 -22.06
CA ASP A 24 -1.63 3.96 -23.43
C ASP A 24 -0.10 3.79 -23.44
N ARG A 25 0.63 4.41 -22.51
CA ARG A 25 2.09 4.21 -22.35
C ARG A 25 2.42 2.74 -22.00
N ALA A 26 1.63 2.12 -21.15
CA ALA A 26 1.83 0.71 -20.81
C ALA A 26 1.58 -0.19 -22.02
N ARG A 27 0.51 0.05 -22.79
CA ARG A 27 0.17 -0.71 -24.00
C ARG A 27 1.21 -0.54 -25.12
N ALA A 28 1.77 0.66 -25.25
CA ALA A 28 2.81 0.96 -26.25
C ALA A 28 4.18 0.34 -25.92
N ASN A 29 4.39 -0.16 -24.70
CA ASN A 29 5.69 -0.72 -24.31
C ASN A 29 5.79 -2.20 -24.71
N PRO A 30 6.71 -2.57 -25.62
CA PRO A 30 6.82 -3.96 -26.13
C PRO A 30 7.25 -4.97 -25.07
N LYS A 31 7.78 -4.53 -23.93
CA LYS A 31 8.14 -5.40 -22.80
C LYS A 31 6.97 -5.68 -21.85
N ILE A 32 5.83 -5.02 -22.03
CA ILE A 32 4.67 -5.18 -21.16
C ILE A 32 3.64 -6.10 -21.81
N ALA A 33 3.26 -7.14 -21.09
CA ALA A 33 2.11 -7.98 -21.39
C ALA A 33 1.01 -7.76 -20.33
N PHE A 34 -0.21 -8.13 -20.68
CA PHE A 34 -1.38 -7.97 -19.79
C PHE A 34 -2.04 -9.34 -19.56
N ALA A 35 -2.42 -9.58 -18.31
CA ALA A 35 -3.26 -10.66 -17.85
C ALA A 35 -4.50 -10.01 -17.21
N LEU A 36 -5.46 -9.62 -18.05
CA LEU A 36 -6.70 -8.94 -17.63
C LEU A 36 -7.77 -9.96 -17.25
N GLY A 37 -8.66 -9.60 -16.32
CA GLY A 37 -9.67 -10.52 -15.79
C GLY A 37 -9.08 -11.60 -14.89
N GLU A 38 -7.83 -11.48 -14.48
CA GLU A 38 -7.12 -12.48 -13.66
C GLU A 38 -6.62 -11.89 -12.35
N THR A 39 -6.48 -12.75 -11.34
CA THR A 39 -5.85 -12.46 -10.05
C THR A 39 -4.72 -13.43 -9.80
N VAL A 40 -3.76 -13.06 -8.95
CA VAL A 40 -2.77 -13.99 -8.44
C VAL A 40 -3.43 -14.87 -7.38
N ASP A 41 -3.46 -16.18 -7.63
CA ASP A 41 -3.98 -17.19 -6.72
C ASP A 41 -2.88 -17.67 -5.77
N GLU A 42 -1.69 -17.95 -6.34
CA GLU A 42 -0.54 -18.42 -5.58
C GLU A 42 0.78 -17.95 -6.22
N ILE A 43 1.76 -17.64 -5.37
CA ILE A 43 3.14 -17.36 -5.80
C ILE A 43 3.95 -18.66 -5.64
N LEU A 44 4.48 -19.15 -6.75
CA LEU A 44 5.23 -20.40 -6.81
C LEU A 44 6.72 -20.16 -6.60
N GLY A 45 7.36 -21.05 -5.88
CA GLY A 45 8.79 -20.97 -5.59
C GLY A 45 9.41 -22.34 -5.32
N ASP A 46 10.73 -22.39 -5.27
CA ASP A 46 11.53 -23.59 -4.98
C ASP A 46 12.11 -23.58 -3.56
N GLY A 47 11.62 -22.69 -2.68
CA GLY A 47 12.14 -22.45 -1.33
C GLY A 47 13.33 -21.48 -1.27
N ARG A 48 13.89 -21.07 -2.43
CA ARG A 48 15.00 -20.09 -2.55
C ARG A 48 14.60 -18.87 -3.36
N ALA A 49 13.80 -19.06 -4.40
CA ALA A 49 13.41 -18.01 -5.32
C ALA A 49 11.98 -18.20 -5.83
N VAL A 50 11.39 -17.12 -6.32
CA VAL A 50 10.14 -17.17 -7.08
C VAL A 50 10.39 -17.78 -8.43
N THR A 51 9.61 -18.81 -8.78
CA THR A 51 9.70 -19.52 -10.08
C THR A 51 8.51 -19.23 -10.99
N GLY A 52 7.38 -18.80 -10.42
CA GLY A 52 6.17 -18.53 -11.16
C GLY A 52 5.05 -17.96 -10.30
N VAL A 53 3.91 -17.78 -10.94
CA VAL A 53 2.64 -17.48 -10.28
C VAL A 53 1.54 -18.32 -10.88
N ARG A 54 0.59 -18.77 -10.05
CA ARG A 54 -0.69 -19.30 -10.50
C ARG A 54 -1.67 -18.14 -10.59
N LEU A 55 -2.19 -17.93 -11.78
CA LEU A 55 -3.24 -16.95 -12.06
C LEU A 55 -4.59 -17.64 -12.08
N LYS A 56 -5.63 -16.95 -11.60
CA LYS A 56 -7.01 -17.42 -11.61
C LYS A 56 -7.89 -16.41 -12.32
N HIS A 57 -8.61 -16.84 -13.31
CA HIS A 57 -9.57 -16.00 -14.04
C HIS A 57 -10.79 -15.70 -13.17
N VAL A 58 -11.12 -14.43 -12.99
CA VAL A 58 -12.13 -13.96 -12.00
C VAL A 58 -13.52 -14.50 -12.32
N LYS A 59 -13.90 -14.58 -13.60
CA LYS A 59 -15.26 -15.01 -14.01
C LYS A 59 -15.41 -16.52 -14.12
N THR A 60 -14.40 -17.21 -14.66
CA THR A 60 -14.50 -18.65 -14.96
C THR A 60 -13.91 -19.54 -13.89
N GLY A 61 -13.06 -18.99 -13.01
CA GLY A 61 -12.31 -19.75 -12.03
C GLY A 61 -11.16 -20.59 -12.63
N ALA A 62 -10.97 -20.56 -13.95
CA ALA A 62 -9.89 -21.28 -14.60
C ALA A 62 -8.52 -20.78 -14.12
N THR A 63 -7.60 -21.72 -13.91
CA THR A 63 -6.24 -21.40 -13.44
C THR A 63 -5.23 -21.67 -14.54
N ARG A 64 -4.14 -20.90 -14.56
CA ARG A 64 -2.95 -21.15 -15.37
C ARG A 64 -1.70 -20.69 -14.65
N GLU A 65 -0.57 -21.25 -15.02
CA GLU A 65 0.73 -20.85 -14.49
C GLU A 65 1.48 -19.93 -15.44
N LEU A 66 2.14 -18.95 -14.87
CA LEU A 66 3.03 -18.02 -15.58
C LEU A 66 4.41 -18.05 -14.91
N ARG A 67 5.44 -18.43 -15.66
CA ARG A 67 6.83 -18.40 -15.17
C ARG A 67 7.30 -16.97 -15.04
N VAL A 68 7.72 -16.59 -13.82
CA VAL A 68 8.28 -15.27 -13.48
C VAL A 68 9.39 -15.44 -12.46
N LYS A 69 10.33 -14.49 -12.43
CA LYS A 69 11.44 -14.45 -11.46
C LYS A 69 11.18 -13.52 -10.28
N GLY A 70 10.06 -12.81 -10.27
CA GLY A 70 9.68 -11.91 -9.21
C GLY A 70 8.24 -11.43 -9.36
N VAL A 71 7.64 -11.06 -8.24
CA VAL A 71 6.27 -10.54 -8.16
C VAL A 71 6.29 -9.25 -7.36
N PHE A 72 5.63 -8.22 -7.89
CA PHE A 72 5.42 -6.94 -7.22
C PHE A 72 3.92 -6.74 -6.99
N MET A 73 3.56 -6.52 -5.73
CA MET A 73 2.18 -6.27 -5.33
C MET A 73 1.88 -4.77 -5.45
N GLY A 74 1.09 -4.41 -6.48
CA GLY A 74 0.64 -3.03 -6.71
C GLY A 74 -0.89 -2.89 -6.55
N ILE A 75 -1.47 -3.55 -5.55
CA ILE A 75 -2.93 -3.69 -5.37
C ILE A 75 -3.57 -2.56 -4.55
N GLY A 76 -2.78 -1.61 -4.10
CA GLY A 76 -3.19 -0.51 -3.22
C GLY A 76 -2.69 -0.68 -1.81
N HIS A 77 -3.04 0.28 -0.97
CA HIS A 77 -2.61 0.36 0.43
C HIS A 77 -3.83 0.44 1.33
N GLU A 78 -3.83 -0.32 2.39
CA GLU A 78 -4.78 -0.24 3.49
C GLU A 78 -4.00 0.05 4.76
N PRO A 79 -4.28 1.15 5.49
CA PRO A 79 -3.56 1.47 6.71
C PRO A 79 -3.84 0.41 7.79
N ASN A 80 -2.82 0.07 8.58
CA ASN A 80 -2.94 -0.95 9.63
C ASN A 80 -3.56 -0.36 10.91
N THR A 81 -4.78 0.18 10.79
CA THR A 81 -5.48 0.97 11.81
C THR A 81 -6.75 0.31 12.33
N LYS A 82 -7.07 -0.91 11.87
CA LYS A 82 -8.32 -1.62 12.23
C LYS A 82 -8.53 -1.74 13.74
N LEU A 83 -7.43 -1.93 14.49
CA LEU A 83 -7.49 -2.06 15.95
C LEU A 83 -7.93 -0.78 16.67
N PHE A 84 -7.79 0.39 16.04
CA PHE A 84 -8.19 1.69 16.61
C PHE A 84 -9.60 2.13 16.19
N LYS A 85 -10.29 1.31 15.41
CA LYS A 85 -11.65 1.63 14.93
C LYS A 85 -12.62 1.84 16.11
N GLY A 86 -13.27 2.99 16.12
CA GLY A 86 -14.18 3.39 17.20
C GLY A 86 -13.47 3.97 18.44
N GLN A 87 -12.15 4.02 18.45
CA GLN A 87 -11.36 4.62 19.53
C GLN A 87 -10.70 5.94 19.10
N LEU A 88 -10.23 6.02 17.85
CA LEU A 88 -9.61 7.21 17.27
C LEU A 88 -10.36 7.64 16.02
N ASP A 89 -10.36 8.95 15.76
CA ASP A 89 -10.96 9.50 14.54
C ASP A 89 -10.17 9.06 13.31
N MET A 90 -10.93 8.61 12.30
CA MET A 90 -10.40 8.16 11.01
C MET A 90 -11.07 8.87 9.85
N ASN A 91 -10.40 8.90 8.70
CA ASN A 91 -11.03 9.28 7.46
C ASN A 91 -11.82 8.07 6.87
N GLU A 92 -12.51 8.30 5.75
CA GLU A 92 -13.34 7.28 5.08
C GLU A 92 -12.55 6.04 4.61
N VAL A 93 -11.23 6.18 4.42
CA VAL A 93 -10.32 5.11 3.98
C VAL A 93 -9.69 4.37 5.16
N GLY A 94 -9.79 4.91 6.38
CA GLY A 94 -9.28 4.31 7.60
C GLY A 94 -7.95 4.90 8.10
N TYR A 95 -7.43 5.97 7.52
CA TYR A 95 -6.26 6.67 8.06
C TYR A 95 -6.63 7.47 9.31
N LEU A 96 -5.75 7.44 10.33
CA LEU A 96 -5.93 8.22 11.55
C LEU A 96 -5.86 9.72 11.25
N LYS A 97 -6.80 10.48 11.79
CA LYS A 97 -6.80 11.94 11.70
C LYS A 97 -5.92 12.53 12.78
N VAL A 98 -5.07 13.48 12.39
CA VAL A 98 -4.25 14.28 13.29
C VAL A 98 -4.61 15.75 13.19
N LYS A 99 -4.33 16.50 14.25
CA LYS A 99 -4.54 17.97 14.30
C LYS A 99 -3.34 18.67 13.67
N ALA A 100 -3.30 18.74 12.34
CA ALA A 100 -2.19 19.38 11.63
C ALA A 100 -1.93 20.83 12.14
N PRO A 101 -0.65 21.26 12.26
CA PRO A 101 0.56 20.56 11.84
C PRO A 101 1.13 19.55 12.86
N SER A 102 0.48 19.35 14.00
CA SER A 102 0.91 18.41 15.04
C SER A 102 0.49 16.96 14.73
N THR A 103 0.90 16.03 15.61
CA THR A 103 0.57 14.61 15.53
C THR A 103 -0.51 14.16 16.52
N TYR A 104 -1.13 15.10 17.23
CA TYR A 104 -2.21 14.83 18.18
C TYR A 104 -3.43 14.21 17.47
N THR A 105 -3.95 13.14 18.06
CA THR A 105 -5.20 12.49 17.61
C THR A 105 -6.44 13.09 18.26
N SER A 106 -7.58 12.44 18.10
CA SER A 106 -8.83 12.79 18.82
C SER A 106 -8.78 12.51 20.33
N VAL A 107 -7.85 11.66 20.78
CA VAL A 107 -7.69 11.27 22.19
C VAL A 107 -6.46 11.93 22.78
N PRO A 108 -6.58 12.67 23.91
CA PRO A 108 -5.44 13.27 24.59
C PRO A 108 -4.38 12.24 24.97
N GLY A 109 -3.09 12.58 24.80
CA GLY A 109 -1.96 11.68 25.09
C GLY A 109 -1.74 10.58 24.04
N VAL A 110 -2.53 10.57 22.95
CA VAL A 110 -2.34 9.64 21.84
C VAL A 110 -1.94 10.41 20.59
N PHE A 111 -0.85 9.97 19.96
CA PHE A 111 -0.24 10.61 18.80
C PHE A 111 -0.20 9.62 17.64
N ALA A 112 -0.29 10.09 16.39
CA ALA A 112 -0.21 9.25 15.22
C ALA A 112 0.78 9.81 14.21
N ALA A 113 1.64 8.93 13.67
CA ALA A 113 2.67 9.28 12.71
C ALA A 113 2.90 8.14 11.71
N GLY A 114 3.59 8.43 10.62
CA GLY A 114 3.91 7.47 9.58
C GLY A 114 2.71 7.11 8.70
N ASP A 115 2.80 5.95 8.07
CA ASP A 115 1.83 5.49 7.07
C ASP A 115 0.39 5.42 7.58
N VAL A 116 0.18 5.23 8.87
CA VAL A 116 -1.16 5.16 9.48
C VAL A 116 -1.92 6.49 9.45
N SER A 117 -1.21 7.62 9.31
CA SER A 117 -1.76 8.99 9.22
C SER A 117 -1.42 9.70 7.90
N ASP A 118 -0.67 9.05 6.99
CA ASP A 118 -0.26 9.60 5.70
C ASP A 118 -0.96 8.90 4.52
N PRO A 119 -2.11 9.39 4.06
CA PRO A 119 -2.80 8.81 2.91
C PRO A 119 -2.12 9.14 1.57
N THR A 120 -1.13 10.03 1.53
CA THR A 120 -0.61 10.65 0.31
C THR A 120 0.77 10.11 -0.09
N TYR A 121 1.77 10.29 0.76
CA TYR A 121 3.16 10.06 0.40
C TYR A 121 3.64 8.64 0.71
N ARG A 122 3.44 8.17 1.95
CA ARG A 122 3.81 6.82 2.41
C ARG A 122 5.24 6.46 2.07
N GLN A 123 6.15 7.35 2.42
CA GLN A 123 7.58 7.22 2.21
C GLN A 123 8.30 7.08 3.54
N ALA A 124 9.40 6.32 3.58
CA ALA A 124 10.20 6.14 4.78
C ALA A 124 10.66 7.48 5.38
N VAL A 125 11.00 8.46 4.55
CA VAL A 125 11.45 9.79 4.99
C VAL A 125 10.28 10.58 5.61
N SER A 126 9.08 10.57 5.01
CA SER A 126 7.91 11.25 5.60
C SER A 126 7.47 10.58 6.90
N ALA A 127 7.56 9.25 6.97
CA ALA A 127 7.26 8.50 8.18
C ALA A 127 8.26 8.81 9.30
N ALA A 128 9.55 8.87 9.01
CA ALA A 128 10.59 9.25 9.97
C ALA A 128 10.39 10.70 10.48
N GLY A 129 10.07 11.64 9.59
CA GLY A 129 9.80 13.03 9.94
C GLY A 129 8.60 13.18 10.86
N SER A 130 7.47 12.56 10.50
CA SER A 130 6.27 12.58 11.35
C SER A 130 6.46 11.82 12.67
N GLY A 131 7.26 10.75 12.67
CA GLY A 131 7.65 10.03 13.88
C GLY A 131 8.47 10.90 14.85
N CYS A 132 9.41 11.69 14.32
CA CYS A 132 10.14 12.69 15.12
C CYS A 132 9.20 13.74 15.72
N MET A 133 8.25 14.23 14.93
CA MET A 133 7.22 15.17 15.42
C MET A 133 6.39 14.55 16.55
N ALA A 134 5.96 13.29 16.40
CA ALA A 134 5.17 12.60 17.42
C ALA A 134 5.95 12.40 18.73
N ALA A 135 7.25 12.12 18.65
CA ALA A 135 8.10 12.01 19.83
C ALA A 135 8.21 13.34 20.57
N ILE A 136 8.39 14.45 19.85
CA ILE A 136 8.44 15.81 20.44
C ILE A 136 7.09 16.19 21.04
N ASP A 137 5.99 15.92 20.36
CA ASP A 137 4.63 16.21 20.85
C ASP A 137 4.36 15.39 22.12
N ALA A 138 4.76 14.12 22.17
CA ALA A 138 4.62 13.27 23.36
C ALA A 138 5.46 13.75 24.54
N GLU A 139 6.71 14.16 24.31
CA GLU A 139 7.59 14.73 25.35
C GLU A 139 6.97 16.00 25.98
N ARG A 140 6.49 16.92 25.14
CA ARG A 140 5.84 18.14 25.59
C ARG A 140 4.57 17.86 26.40
N TRP A 141 3.73 16.97 25.86
CA TRP A 141 2.49 16.58 26.54
C TRP A 141 2.76 15.97 27.92
N LEU A 142 3.76 15.09 28.03
CA LEU A 142 4.17 14.49 29.30
C LEU A 142 4.72 15.55 30.27
N GLY A 143 5.51 16.52 29.77
CA GLY A 143 6.00 17.62 30.60
C GLY A 143 4.90 18.52 31.16
N GLU A 144 3.83 18.72 30.40
CA GLU A 144 2.66 19.51 30.84
C GLU A 144 1.75 18.75 31.82
N HIS A 145 1.74 17.39 31.76
CA HIS A 145 0.85 16.53 32.55
C HIS A 145 1.57 15.69 33.61
N ALA A 146 2.90 15.84 33.77
CA ALA A 146 3.68 15.12 34.77
C ALA A 146 3.57 15.72 36.19
N ALA A 147 2.81 16.80 36.37
CA ALA A 147 2.63 17.51 37.65
C ALA A 147 1.30 17.16 38.38
N GLU A 148 0.57 16.18 37.84
CA GLU A 148 -0.59 15.56 38.48
C GLU A 148 -0.23 14.14 39.00
#